data_2e924ffe1720cbda6323953ef1065aa9
#
_entry.id   2e924ffe1720cbda6323953ef1065aa9
#
_cell.length_a   1.000
_cell.length_b   1.000
_cell.length_c   1.000
_cell.angle_alpha   90.00
_cell.angle_beta   90.00
_cell.angle_gamma   90.00
#
_symmetry.space_group_name_H-M   'P 1'
#
loop_
_entity.id
_entity.type
_entity.pdbx_description
1 polymer ?
#
loop_
_entity_poly.entity_id
_entity_poly.type
_entity_poly.pdbx_seq_one_letter_code
_entity_poly.pdbx_strand_id
1 'polypeptide(L)'
;MKAKYVRISTSDQNYERQLLNEKEFDFVYIDICSGGVPFKDRKQASKLFKNKKVTYIQIGEITRLGRNINDILSTIQHFTDNGVNILIENLGLTTLLPDGKPNETASLVINIMASIGQHERALLKERTAQGIAIAKANGEYKGRKRGANKDIKEYKSTYKKDIEAVKSLLSQNFNLSYISKELKIPRSRIYAFKAKNLITTK
;
A
#
# COMPACT_ATOMS: atom_id res chain seq x y z
N MET A 1 -20.45 14.51 -11.88
CA MET A 1 -19.56 15.15 -10.90
C MET A 1 -18.12 14.73 -11.17
N LYS A 2 -17.14 15.62 -10.94
CA LYS A 2 -15.73 15.39 -11.20
C LYS A 2 -15.00 15.01 -9.91
N ALA A 3 -14.13 13.99 -9.96
CA ALA A 3 -13.30 13.58 -8.85
C ALA A 3 -11.81 13.61 -9.23
N LYS A 4 -10.95 13.96 -8.27
CA LYS A 4 -9.50 13.79 -8.38
C LYS A 4 -9.07 12.69 -7.42
N TYR A 5 -8.26 11.74 -7.90
CA TYR A 5 -7.70 10.69 -7.06
C TYR A 5 -6.17 10.79 -7.01
N VAL A 6 -5.65 10.82 -5.79
CA VAL A 6 -4.22 10.92 -5.50
C VAL A 6 -3.80 9.79 -4.58
N ARG A 7 -2.66 9.16 -4.87
CA ARG A 7 -2.02 8.19 -3.97
C ARG A 7 -0.57 8.57 -3.73
N ILE A 8 -0.19 8.63 -2.46
CA ILE A 8 1.18 8.86 -2.00
C ILE A 8 1.65 7.65 -1.17
N SER A 9 2.94 7.36 -1.18
CA SER A 9 3.51 6.19 -0.48
C SER A 9 3.78 6.47 0.99
N THR A 10 4.15 7.70 1.34
CA THR A 10 4.46 8.16 2.70
C THR A 10 3.85 9.53 2.94
N SER A 11 3.58 9.88 4.20
CA SER A 11 3.05 11.19 4.60
C SER A 11 4.00 12.35 4.30
N ASP A 12 5.30 12.07 4.17
CA ASP A 12 6.34 13.10 4.00
C ASP A 12 6.57 13.50 2.53
N GLN A 13 5.88 12.83 1.58
CA GLN A 13 5.92 13.24 0.18
C GLN A 13 5.07 14.50 -0.01
N ASN A 14 5.71 15.55 -0.56
CA ASN A 14 4.99 16.76 -0.95
C ASN A 14 4.01 16.45 -2.09
N TYR A 15 2.73 16.36 -1.74
CA TYR A 15 1.62 16.09 -2.67
C TYR A 15 0.94 17.37 -3.17
N GLU A 16 1.35 18.57 -2.71
CA GLU A 16 0.79 19.85 -3.12
C GLU A 16 0.81 20.01 -4.64
N ARG A 17 1.89 19.55 -5.29
CA ARG A 17 1.98 19.55 -6.75
C ARG A 17 0.88 18.69 -7.42
N GLN A 18 0.43 17.62 -6.77
CA GLN A 18 -0.64 16.76 -7.29
C GLN A 18 -2.03 17.31 -6.98
N LEU A 19 -2.15 18.24 -6.03
CA LEU A 19 -3.38 18.92 -5.66
C LEU A 19 -3.58 20.26 -6.40
N LEU A 20 -2.66 20.61 -7.30
CA LEU A 20 -2.89 21.76 -8.18
C LEU A 20 -4.28 21.63 -8.82
N ASN A 21 -5.05 22.74 -8.78
CA ASN A 21 -6.44 22.81 -9.31
C ASN A 21 -7.46 21.94 -8.57
N GLU A 22 -7.25 21.59 -7.29
CA GLU A 22 -8.22 20.81 -6.51
C GLU A 22 -9.62 21.45 -6.47
N LYS A 23 -9.72 22.78 -6.56
CA LYS A 23 -10.97 23.54 -6.57
C LYS A 23 -11.86 23.28 -7.80
N GLU A 24 -11.33 22.66 -8.85
CA GLU A 24 -12.06 22.28 -10.06
C GLU A 24 -12.83 20.97 -9.92
N PHE A 25 -12.65 20.27 -8.77
CA PHE A 25 -13.23 18.96 -8.52
C PHE A 25 -14.28 19.02 -7.41
N ASP A 26 -15.39 18.32 -7.63
CA ASP A 26 -16.42 18.15 -6.61
C ASP A 26 -15.95 17.26 -5.45
N PHE A 27 -15.02 16.32 -5.74
CA PHE A 27 -14.45 15.40 -4.76
C PHE A 27 -12.95 15.23 -4.96
N VAL A 28 -12.20 15.22 -3.87
CA VAL A 28 -10.77 14.87 -3.86
C VAL A 28 -10.56 13.68 -2.93
N TYR A 29 -9.99 12.59 -3.47
CA TYR A 29 -9.70 11.36 -2.73
C TYR A 29 -8.20 11.17 -2.62
N ILE A 30 -7.68 11.13 -1.40
CA ILE A 30 -6.23 11.00 -1.13
C ILE A 30 -5.98 9.77 -0.29
N ASP A 31 -5.25 8.79 -0.83
CA ASP A 31 -4.78 7.63 -0.09
C ASP A 31 -3.28 7.73 0.21
N ILE A 32 -2.94 7.56 1.49
CA ILE A 32 -1.56 7.46 1.96
C ILE A 32 -1.28 5.97 2.21
N CYS A 33 -0.80 5.28 1.18
CA CYS A 33 -0.55 3.84 1.27
C CYS A 33 0.43 3.35 0.20
N SER A 34 1.01 2.17 0.46
CA SER A 34 1.84 1.47 -0.52
C SER A 34 1.08 1.18 -1.82
N GLY A 35 1.77 1.30 -2.97
CA GLY A 35 1.23 0.88 -4.26
C GLY A 35 0.90 -0.61 -4.35
N GLY A 36 1.39 -1.44 -3.41
CA GLY A 36 1.06 -2.87 -3.32
C GLY A 36 -0.35 -3.18 -2.80
N VAL A 37 -1.09 -2.18 -2.27
CA VAL A 37 -2.48 -2.37 -1.84
C VAL A 37 -3.40 -2.29 -3.05
N PRO A 38 -4.31 -3.27 -3.29
CA PRO A 38 -5.31 -3.21 -4.36
C PRO A 38 -6.15 -1.95 -4.27
N PHE A 39 -6.58 -1.41 -5.44
CA PHE A 39 -7.35 -0.16 -5.47
C PHE A 39 -8.60 -0.21 -4.58
N LYS A 40 -9.42 -1.26 -4.73
CA LYS A 40 -10.67 -1.45 -3.97
C LYS A 40 -10.50 -1.56 -2.45
N ASP A 41 -9.29 -1.93 -1.99
CA ASP A 41 -8.99 -2.14 -0.56
C ASP A 41 -8.39 -0.90 0.10
N ARG A 42 -8.09 0.16 -0.67
CA ARG A 42 -7.61 1.44 -0.14
C ARG A 42 -8.76 2.24 0.45
N LYS A 43 -8.50 3.00 1.51
CA LYS A 43 -9.53 3.68 2.29
C LYS A 43 -10.36 4.68 1.48
N GLN A 44 -9.72 5.53 0.69
CA GLN A 44 -10.41 6.56 -0.09
C GLN A 44 -10.81 6.05 -1.48
N ALA A 45 -9.96 5.24 -2.12
CA ALA A 45 -10.31 4.59 -3.38
C ALA A 45 -11.55 3.72 -3.27
N SER A 46 -11.73 2.98 -2.15
CA SER A 46 -12.94 2.20 -1.88
C SER A 46 -14.21 3.07 -1.82
N LYS A 47 -14.10 4.31 -1.30
CA LYS A 47 -15.23 5.26 -1.30
C LYS A 47 -15.51 5.76 -2.72
N LEU A 48 -14.47 6.12 -3.48
CA LEU A 48 -14.58 6.52 -4.88
C LEU A 48 -15.20 5.41 -5.70
N PHE A 49 -14.78 4.17 -5.52
CA PHE A 49 -15.30 2.99 -6.23
C PHE A 49 -16.81 2.77 -6.05
N LYS A 50 -17.36 3.19 -4.91
CA LYS A 50 -18.79 3.08 -4.57
C LYS A 50 -19.59 4.34 -4.87
N ASN A 51 -18.94 5.46 -5.23
CA ASN A 51 -19.63 6.74 -5.42
C ASN A 51 -20.24 6.86 -6.81
N LYS A 52 -21.52 6.53 -6.93
CA LYS A 52 -22.29 6.59 -8.19
C LYS A 52 -22.53 8.01 -8.73
N LYS A 53 -22.19 9.06 -7.98
CA LYS A 53 -22.33 10.46 -8.44
C LYS A 53 -21.18 10.91 -9.31
N VAL A 54 -20.05 10.23 -9.22
CA VAL A 54 -18.84 10.55 -10.00
C VAL A 54 -19.01 10.03 -11.42
N THR A 55 -18.82 10.90 -12.39
CA THR A 55 -18.85 10.58 -13.83
C THR A 55 -17.50 10.83 -14.52
N TYR A 56 -16.57 11.48 -13.80
CA TYR A 56 -15.25 11.80 -14.32
C TYR A 56 -14.22 11.72 -13.20
N ILE A 57 -13.11 11.02 -13.46
CA ILE A 57 -12.01 10.86 -12.53
C ILE A 57 -10.71 11.34 -13.19
N GLN A 58 -9.94 12.16 -12.50
CA GLN A 58 -8.61 12.59 -12.92
C GLN A 58 -7.55 11.96 -12.02
N ILE A 59 -6.53 11.38 -12.64
CA ILE A 59 -5.37 10.77 -11.97
C ILE A 59 -4.08 11.26 -12.62
N GLY A 60 -3.01 11.43 -11.85
CA GLY A 60 -1.71 11.83 -12.39
C GLY A 60 -1.06 10.75 -13.25
N GLU A 61 -1.14 9.49 -12.82
CA GLU A 61 -0.50 8.35 -13.48
C GLU A 61 -1.35 7.09 -13.36
N ILE A 62 -1.27 6.21 -14.36
CA ILE A 62 -2.00 4.93 -14.39
C ILE A 62 -1.68 4.03 -13.18
N THR A 63 -0.45 4.09 -12.67
CA THR A 63 0.00 3.33 -11.48
C THR A 63 -0.76 3.67 -10.20
N ARG A 64 -1.57 4.72 -10.21
CA ARG A 64 -2.44 5.09 -9.09
C ARG A 64 -3.65 4.18 -9.00
N LEU A 65 -4.09 3.57 -10.11
CA LEU A 65 -5.31 2.74 -10.19
C LEU A 65 -5.15 1.29 -9.73
N GLY A 66 -3.96 0.84 -9.39
CA GLY A 66 -3.82 -0.53 -8.93
C GLY A 66 -2.41 -0.91 -8.46
N ARG A 67 -2.31 -2.12 -7.90
CA ARG A 67 -1.04 -2.72 -7.45
C ARG A 67 -0.27 -3.43 -8.56
N ASN A 68 -0.98 -3.90 -9.55
CA ASN A 68 -0.44 -4.60 -10.73
C ASN A 68 -1.37 -4.34 -11.92
N ILE A 69 -0.99 -4.85 -13.10
CA ILE A 69 -1.73 -4.65 -14.33
C ILE A 69 -3.18 -5.13 -14.25
N ASN A 70 -3.41 -6.33 -13.71
CA ASN A 70 -4.76 -6.90 -13.65
C ASN A 70 -5.68 -6.04 -12.76
N ASP A 71 -5.15 -5.52 -11.64
CA ASP A 71 -5.87 -4.61 -10.76
C ASP A 71 -6.16 -3.26 -11.44
N ILE A 72 -5.21 -2.72 -12.21
CA ILE A 72 -5.39 -1.50 -13.00
C ILE A 72 -6.47 -1.69 -14.05
N LEU A 73 -6.37 -2.75 -14.87
CA LEU A 73 -7.33 -3.02 -15.94
C LEU A 73 -8.74 -3.28 -15.39
N SER A 74 -8.85 -4.07 -14.31
CA SER A 74 -10.14 -4.32 -13.66
C SER A 74 -10.75 -3.05 -13.04
N THR A 75 -9.92 -2.15 -12.53
CA THR A 75 -10.36 -0.87 -12.00
C THR A 75 -10.88 0.04 -13.12
N ILE A 76 -10.16 0.14 -14.24
CA ILE A 76 -10.57 0.91 -15.42
C ILE A 76 -11.87 0.34 -15.97
N GLN A 77 -11.95 -0.98 -16.16
CA GLN A 77 -13.13 -1.66 -16.67
C GLN A 77 -14.36 -1.36 -15.79
N HIS A 78 -14.21 -1.48 -14.46
CA HIS A 78 -15.29 -1.16 -13.54
C HIS A 78 -15.83 0.27 -13.73
N PHE A 79 -14.95 1.26 -13.85
CA PHE A 79 -15.36 2.64 -14.02
C PHE A 79 -15.97 2.89 -15.40
N THR A 80 -15.40 2.34 -16.46
CA THR A 80 -15.93 2.51 -17.83
C THR A 80 -17.28 1.82 -18.01
N ASP A 81 -17.48 0.64 -17.42
CA ASP A 81 -18.78 -0.07 -17.42
C ASP A 81 -19.89 0.72 -16.69
N ASN A 82 -19.49 1.55 -15.72
CA ASN A 82 -20.40 2.45 -15.02
C ASN A 82 -20.48 3.86 -15.67
N GLY A 83 -19.98 4.04 -16.89
CA GLY A 83 -20.00 5.31 -17.61
C GLY A 83 -19.11 6.40 -17.01
N VAL A 84 -18.11 6.03 -16.21
CA VAL A 84 -17.17 6.97 -15.59
C VAL A 84 -15.94 7.10 -16.45
N ASN A 85 -15.68 8.31 -16.96
CA ASN A 85 -14.49 8.60 -17.74
C ASN A 85 -13.28 8.85 -16.83
N ILE A 86 -12.13 8.26 -17.14
CA ILE A 86 -10.87 8.48 -16.41
C ILE A 86 -9.90 9.22 -17.31
N LEU A 87 -9.44 10.40 -16.87
CA LEU A 87 -8.30 11.10 -17.47
C LEU A 87 -7.01 10.68 -16.77
N ILE A 88 -6.05 10.23 -17.55
CA ILE A 88 -4.68 9.91 -17.13
C ILE A 88 -3.79 11.09 -17.56
N GLU A 89 -3.46 11.97 -16.61
CA GLU A 89 -2.83 13.28 -16.91
C GLU A 89 -1.49 13.14 -17.66
N ASN A 90 -0.61 12.27 -17.19
CA ASN A 90 0.72 12.10 -17.79
C ASN A 90 0.71 11.52 -19.22
N LEU A 91 -0.42 10.95 -19.65
CA LEU A 91 -0.61 10.43 -20.99
C LEU A 91 -1.51 11.33 -21.86
N GLY A 92 -2.24 12.26 -21.23
CA GLY A 92 -3.26 13.07 -21.92
C GLY A 92 -4.41 12.22 -22.49
N LEU A 93 -4.67 11.03 -21.93
CA LEU A 93 -5.63 10.07 -22.45
C LEU A 93 -6.84 9.92 -21.54
N THR A 94 -8.02 9.82 -22.16
CA THR A 94 -9.28 9.50 -21.50
C THR A 94 -9.74 8.09 -21.86
N THR A 95 -10.36 7.39 -20.91
CA THR A 95 -10.85 6.01 -21.12
C THR A 95 -12.13 5.94 -21.93
N LEU A 96 -12.90 7.01 -21.95
CA LEU A 96 -14.10 7.15 -22.79
C LEU A 96 -13.96 8.31 -23.76
N LEU A 97 -14.56 8.18 -24.95
CA LEU A 97 -14.73 9.24 -25.92
C LEU A 97 -15.88 10.20 -25.52
N PRO A 98 -16.00 11.37 -26.17
CA PRO A 98 -17.09 12.31 -25.89
C PRO A 98 -18.51 11.73 -26.11
N ASP A 99 -18.65 10.72 -26.97
CA ASP A 99 -19.90 10.01 -27.22
C ASP A 99 -20.19 8.90 -26.18
N GLY A 100 -19.33 8.75 -25.16
CA GLY A 100 -19.45 7.76 -24.11
C GLY A 100 -18.95 6.36 -24.46
N LYS A 101 -18.47 6.15 -25.69
CA LYS A 101 -17.88 4.85 -26.08
C LYS A 101 -16.49 4.67 -25.52
N PRO A 102 -16.04 3.42 -25.29
CA PRO A 102 -14.66 3.13 -24.92
C PRO A 102 -13.65 3.71 -25.92
N ASN A 103 -12.60 4.33 -25.41
CA ASN A 103 -11.49 4.81 -26.23
C ASN A 103 -10.52 3.66 -26.47
N GLU A 104 -10.63 3.02 -27.62
CA GLU A 104 -9.79 1.87 -27.99
C GLU A 104 -8.31 2.23 -28.04
N THR A 105 -7.94 3.43 -28.51
CA THR A 105 -6.57 3.92 -28.51
C THR A 105 -6.01 4.01 -27.08
N ALA A 106 -6.80 4.57 -26.13
CA ALA A 106 -6.40 4.59 -24.75
C ALA A 106 -6.25 3.19 -24.17
N SER A 107 -7.16 2.27 -24.46
CA SER A 107 -7.10 0.87 -24.04
C SER A 107 -5.84 0.19 -24.55
N LEU A 108 -5.48 0.38 -25.82
CA LEU A 108 -4.27 -0.16 -26.41
C LEU A 108 -3.00 0.37 -25.70
N VAL A 109 -2.90 1.70 -25.54
CA VAL A 109 -1.77 2.34 -24.86
C VAL A 109 -1.65 1.85 -23.41
N ILE A 110 -2.75 1.77 -22.69
CA ILE A 110 -2.81 1.24 -21.33
C ILE A 110 -2.28 -0.19 -21.26
N ASN A 111 -2.72 -1.07 -22.15
CA ASN A 111 -2.27 -2.46 -22.21
C ASN A 111 -0.77 -2.58 -22.49
N ILE A 112 -0.25 -1.76 -23.42
CA ILE A 112 1.18 -1.73 -23.75
C ILE A 112 2.00 -1.26 -22.53
N MET A 113 1.63 -0.13 -21.93
CA MET A 113 2.32 0.42 -20.73
C MET A 113 2.34 -0.57 -19.58
N ALA A 114 1.24 -1.24 -19.41
CA ALA A 114 1.05 -2.23 -18.39
C ALA A 114 1.94 -3.47 -18.61
N SER A 115 2.05 -3.94 -19.85
CA SER A 115 2.94 -5.04 -20.24
C SER A 115 4.42 -4.67 -20.05
N ILE A 116 4.81 -3.46 -20.40
CA ILE A 116 6.17 -2.93 -20.17
C ILE A 116 6.48 -2.94 -18.66
N GLY A 117 5.59 -2.40 -17.81
CA GLY A 117 5.80 -2.38 -16.36
C GLY A 117 5.87 -3.77 -15.72
N GLN A 118 5.21 -4.79 -16.28
CA GLN A 118 5.38 -6.18 -15.85
C GLN A 118 6.76 -6.71 -16.25
N HIS A 119 7.17 -6.46 -17.47
CA HIS A 119 8.47 -6.90 -17.99
C HIS A 119 9.63 -6.28 -17.20
N GLU A 120 9.59 -4.97 -16.94
CA GLU A 120 10.58 -4.30 -16.11
C GLU A 120 10.71 -4.91 -14.71
N ARG A 121 9.57 -5.20 -14.05
CA ARG A 121 9.57 -5.88 -12.73
C ARG A 121 10.17 -7.28 -12.80
N ALA A 122 9.93 -8.03 -13.87
CA ALA A 122 10.51 -9.35 -14.08
C ALA A 122 12.03 -9.26 -14.22
N LEU A 123 12.52 -8.34 -15.06
CA LEU A 123 13.96 -8.08 -15.24
C LEU A 123 14.64 -7.64 -13.92
N LEU A 124 14.01 -6.76 -13.16
CA LEU A 124 14.56 -6.34 -11.86
C LEU A 124 14.65 -7.51 -10.87
N LYS A 125 13.64 -8.39 -10.83
CA LYS A 125 13.69 -9.60 -9.99
C LYS A 125 14.80 -10.53 -10.41
N GLU A 126 14.98 -10.75 -11.72
CA GLU A 126 16.02 -11.60 -12.27
C GLU A 126 17.42 -11.04 -11.94
N ARG A 127 17.65 -9.74 -12.21
CA ARG A 127 18.93 -9.08 -11.86
C ARG A 127 19.22 -9.16 -10.36
N THR A 128 18.19 -8.97 -9.52
CA THR A 128 18.34 -9.09 -8.06
C THR A 128 18.69 -10.52 -7.67
N ALA A 129 18.06 -11.52 -8.26
CA ALA A 129 18.36 -12.92 -8.00
C ALA A 129 19.80 -13.29 -8.43
N GLN A 130 20.23 -12.84 -9.60
CA GLN A 130 21.60 -13.01 -10.09
C GLN A 130 22.61 -12.33 -9.16
N GLY A 131 22.36 -11.07 -8.75
CA GLY A 131 23.23 -10.35 -7.81
C GLY A 131 23.34 -11.07 -6.45
N ILE A 132 22.22 -11.59 -5.93
CA ILE A 132 22.22 -12.40 -4.70
C ILE A 132 23.02 -13.71 -4.88
N ALA A 133 22.89 -14.38 -6.04
CA ALA A 133 23.63 -15.61 -6.33
C ALA A 133 25.13 -15.36 -6.35
N ILE A 134 25.59 -14.30 -7.03
CA ILE A 134 27.00 -13.88 -7.07
C ILE A 134 27.51 -13.54 -5.67
N ALA A 135 26.80 -12.72 -4.91
CA ALA A 135 27.18 -12.35 -3.56
C ALA A 135 27.24 -13.55 -2.59
N LYS A 136 26.37 -14.55 -2.81
CA LYS A 136 26.45 -15.83 -2.08
C LYS A 136 27.67 -16.64 -2.46
N ALA A 137 28.01 -16.73 -3.74
CA ALA A 137 29.19 -17.44 -4.24
C ALA A 137 30.48 -16.82 -3.70
N ASN A 138 30.53 -15.48 -3.60
CA ASN A 138 31.65 -14.73 -3.03
C ASN A 138 31.69 -14.74 -1.49
N GLY A 139 30.72 -15.36 -0.82
CA GLY A 139 30.63 -15.38 0.65
C GLY A 139 30.23 -14.05 1.31
N GLU A 140 29.90 -13.03 0.50
CA GLU A 140 29.50 -11.70 0.98
C GLU A 140 28.05 -11.69 1.50
N TYR A 141 27.16 -12.42 0.82
CA TYR A 141 25.74 -12.49 1.20
C TYR A 141 25.52 -13.56 2.27
N LYS A 142 25.50 -13.13 3.51
CA LYS A 142 25.25 -14.01 4.68
C LYS A 142 23.77 -14.08 5.07
N GLY A 143 22.88 -13.40 4.32
CA GLY A 143 21.48 -13.28 4.69
C GLY A 143 21.29 -12.59 6.04
N ARG A 144 20.08 -12.72 6.60
CA ARG A 144 19.86 -12.29 7.99
C ARG A 144 20.59 -13.26 8.89
N LYS A 145 21.56 -12.78 9.69
CA LYS A 145 22.31 -13.61 10.66
C LYS A 145 21.31 -14.40 11.51
N ARG A 146 21.42 -15.74 11.51
CA ARG A 146 20.68 -16.58 12.46
C ARG A 146 21.02 -16.08 13.87
N GLY A 147 20.01 -15.74 14.67
CA GLY A 147 20.22 -15.20 16.00
C GLY A 147 20.46 -13.69 16.08
N ALA A 148 20.34 -12.93 14.96
CA ALA A 148 20.25 -11.45 15.02
C ALA A 148 18.92 -11.01 15.68
N ASN A 149 18.46 -11.76 16.67
CA ASN A 149 17.56 -11.24 17.69
C ASN A 149 18.41 -10.30 18.55
N LYS A 150 17.92 -9.09 18.80
CA LYS A 150 18.49 -8.20 19.81
C LYS A 150 18.83 -9.02 21.04
N ASP A 151 20.03 -8.86 21.58
CA ASP A 151 20.38 -9.46 22.86
C ASP A 151 19.24 -9.19 23.86
N ILE A 152 18.95 -10.14 24.75
CA ILE A 152 17.83 -10.03 25.71
C ILE A 152 17.93 -8.71 26.48
N LYS A 153 19.14 -8.25 26.80
CA LYS A 153 19.37 -6.96 27.46
C LYS A 153 18.93 -5.79 26.58
N GLU A 154 19.33 -5.78 25.31
CA GLU A 154 18.95 -4.75 24.34
C GLU A 154 17.46 -4.79 24.05
N TYR A 155 16.89 -6.00 23.94
CA TYR A 155 15.45 -6.19 23.73
C TYR A 155 14.65 -5.66 24.93
N LYS A 156 15.07 -6.00 26.17
CA LYS A 156 14.49 -5.53 27.40
C LYS A 156 14.56 -3.99 27.54
N SER A 157 15.68 -3.40 27.20
CA SER A 157 15.89 -1.95 27.18
C SER A 157 14.96 -1.25 26.19
N THR A 158 14.89 -1.77 24.94
CA THR A 158 14.06 -1.22 23.87
C THR A 158 12.56 -1.20 24.22
N TYR A 159 12.07 -2.25 24.89
CA TYR A 159 10.65 -2.43 25.21
C TYR A 159 10.34 -2.30 26.71
N LYS A 160 11.18 -1.61 27.46
CA LYS A 160 11.05 -1.50 28.93
C LYS A 160 9.65 -1.03 29.35
N LYS A 161 9.18 0.07 28.75
CA LYS A 161 7.85 0.64 29.04
C LYS A 161 6.72 -0.33 28.71
N ASP A 162 6.78 -0.97 27.54
CA ASP A 162 5.76 -1.94 27.11
C ASP A 162 5.73 -3.15 28.06
N ILE A 163 6.89 -3.66 28.46
CA ILE A 163 7.02 -4.80 29.38
C ILE A 163 6.44 -4.46 30.76
N GLU A 164 6.75 -3.28 31.29
CA GLU A 164 6.24 -2.81 32.59
C GLU A 164 4.72 -2.63 32.54
N ALA A 165 4.18 -2.01 31.48
CA ALA A 165 2.74 -1.83 31.31
C ALA A 165 2.00 -3.18 31.19
N VAL A 166 2.55 -4.13 30.41
CA VAL A 166 1.98 -5.49 30.30
C VAL A 166 2.00 -6.22 31.65
N LYS A 167 3.09 -6.12 32.42
CA LYS A 167 3.19 -6.72 33.76
C LYS A 167 2.14 -6.15 34.71
N SER A 168 1.94 -4.83 34.72
CA SER A 168 0.95 -4.17 35.57
C SER A 168 -0.46 -4.67 35.29
N LEU A 169 -0.85 -4.82 34.01
CA LEU A 169 -2.18 -5.31 33.66
C LEU A 169 -2.33 -6.83 33.90
N LEU A 170 -1.27 -7.61 33.75
CA LEU A 170 -1.26 -9.03 34.11
C LEU A 170 -1.43 -9.25 35.61
N SER A 171 -0.83 -8.41 36.46
CA SER A 171 -1.00 -8.48 37.92
C SER A 171 -2.44 -8.18 38.35
N GLN A 172 -3.20 -7.44 37.56
CA GLN A 172 -4.61 -7.14 37.72
C GLN A 172 -5.54 -8.21 37.13
N ASN A 173 -4.98 -9.35 36.70
CA ASN A 173 -5.69 -10.50 36.08
C ASN A 173 -6.40 -10.19 34.75
N PHE A 174 -6.01 -9.16 34.02
CA PHE A 174 -6.52 -8.93 32.66
C PHE A 174 -5.98 -9.97 31.68
N ASN A 175 -6.83 -10.39 30.74
CA ASN A 175 -6.43 -11.34 29.71
C ASN A 175 -5.58 -10.68 28.61
N LEU A 176 -4.78 -11.50 27.89
CA LEU A 176 -3.86 -11.00 26.85
C LEU A 176 -4.57 -10.27 25.70
N SER A 177 -5.84 -10.59 25.42
CA SER A 177 -6.63 -9.93 24.38
C SER A 177 -6.97 -8.50 24.76
N TYR A 178 -7.38 -8.31 26.02
CA TYR A 178 -7.65 -7.00 26.58
C TYR A 178 -6.37 -6.15 26.63
N ILE A 179 -5.27 -6.70 27.17
CA ILE A 179 -3.97 -6.03 27.27
C ILE A 179 -3.46 -5.57 25.90
N SER A 180 -3.57 -6.43 24.90
CA SER A 180 -3.18 -6.10 23.53
C SER A 180 -3.97 -4.92 22.94
N LYS A 181 -5.28 -4.88 23.23
CA LYS A 181 -6.18 -3.83 22.74
C LYS A 181 -5.95 -2.50 23.50
N GLU A 182 -5.84 -2.57 24.81
CA GLU A 182 -5.67 -1.41 25.70
C GLU A 182 -4.34 -0.69 25.45
N LEU A 183 -3.23 -1.46 25.43
CA LEU A 183 -1.89 -0.92 25.23
C LEU A 183 -1.54 -0.70 23.75
N LYS A 184 -2.41 -1.09 22.82
CA LYS A 184 -2.15 -1.08 21.35
C LYS A 184 -0.87 -1.85 20.98
N ILE A 185 -0.54 -2.89 21.73
CA ILE A 185 0.63 -3.75 21.51
C ILE A 185 0.17 -5.02 20.78
N PRO A 186 0.76 -5.39 19.64
CA PRO A 186 0.41 -6.63 18.95
C PRO A 186 0.57 -7.85 19.86
N ARG A 187 -0.39 -8.79 19.83
CA ARG A 187 -0.34 -10.04 20.60
C ARG A 187 0.96 -10.82 20.39
N SER A 188 1.46 -10.85 19.17
CA SER A 188 2.75 -11.49 18.82
C SER A 188 3.91 -10.92 19.63
N ARG A 189 3.91 -9.62 19.94
CA ARG A 189 4.93 -8.98 20.79
C ARG A 189 4.78 -9.39 22.24
N ILE A 190 3.56 -9.49 22.76
CA ILE A 190 3.29 -9.96 24.14
C ILE A 190 3.75 -11.42 24.28
N TYR A 191 3.45 -12.28 23.30
CA TYR A 191 3.97 -13.66 23.29
C TYR A 191 5.49 -13.73 23.19
N ALA A 192 6.13 -12.80 22.45
CA ALA A 192 7.58 -12.70 22.42
C ALA A 192 8.18 -12.29 23.79
N PHE A 193 7.50 -11.44 24.55
CA PHE A 193 7.89 -11.15 25.95
C PHE A 193 7.82 -12.38 26.83
N LYS A 194 6.76 -13.20 26.69
CA LYS A 194 6.62 -14.47 27.40
C LYS A 194 7.72 -15.46 27.00
N ALA A 195 7.95 -15.67 25.71
CA ALA A 195 8.96 -16.58 25.20
C ALA A 195 10.40 -16.20 25.64
N LYS A 196 10.64 -14.92 25.95
CA LYS A 196 11.92 -14.41 26.46
C LYS A 196 11.98 -14.34 28.00
N ASN A 197 11.02 -14.92 28.70
CA ASN A 197 10.87 -14.88 30.16
C ASN A 197 10.85 -13.45 30.76
N LEU A 198 10.36 -12.49 30.00
CA LEU A 198 10.26 -11.09 30.45
C LEU A 198 8.95 -10.80 31.19
N ILE A 199 7.94 -11.62 30.97
CA ILE A 199 6.64 -11.60 31.67
C ILE A 199 6.24 -13.03 32.05
N THR A 200 5.49 -13.18 33.13
CA THR A 200 4.87 -14.44 33.56
C THR A 200 3.37 -14.32 33.39
N THR A 201 2.73 -15.25 32.69
CA THR A 201 1.28 -15.40 32.63
C THR A 201 0.90 -16.59 33.51
N LYS A 202 0.01 -16.37 34.45
CA LYS A 202 -0.64 -17.50 35.17
C LYS A 202 -1.45 -18.33 34.20
#